data_d3eb96b232be47327d326c5be7544169
#
_entry.id   d3eb96b232be47327d326c5be7544169
#
_cell.length_a   1.000
_cell.length_b   1.000
_cell.length_c   1.000
_cell.angle_alpha   90.00
_cell.angle_beta   90.00
_cell.angle_gamma   90.00
#
_symmetry.space_group_name_H-M   'P 1'
#
loop_
_entity.id
_entity.type
_entity.pdbx_description
1 polymer ?
#
loop_
_entity_poly.entity_id
_entity_poly.type
_entity_poly.pdbx_seq_one_letter_code
_entity_poly.pdbx_strand_id
1 'polypeptide(L)'
;MVGCSNNPSDNQLLEKIFNSMGNDFPEIVSDPEKYRIQILYSKIDRDINQKPKFTTFTFRTDSNKYFYPASTVKFPSAVLALDKLKIYSSQNINKDTHLTIGDGYNGMTEVIEDTSSINRKASIAHYIKKILVISDDDAFNRIYEFLGQEYLNKRMWGIGYDDFKVSHRLSLPLTIEENQYTNPFNFYDNLGRKILNQPMQHSKLEFEVSTKKNFIGNAYLKNGEKINNAMDFTQKNYFKLSDQHHFLRQIIFPGTIMNDDQKLNLSESDYNFLYEWMQKLPRQSIFPTYNDYLRYYD
;
A
#
# COMPACT_ATOMS: atom_id res chain seq x y z
N MET A 1 -12.32 9.94 -16.95
CA MET A 1 -11.64 11.23 -16.64
C MET A 1 -12.61 12.07 -15.84
N VAL A 2 -12.48 12.11 -14.51
CA VAL A 2 -13.22 13.05 -13.67
C VAL A 2 -12.43 14.34 -13.72
N GLY A 3 -12.99 15.35 -14.41
CA GLY A 3 -12.33 16.63 -14.59
C GLY A 3 -12.06 17.31 -13.24
N CYS A 4 -10.79 17.45 -12.88
CA CYS A 4 -10.38 18.44 -11.90
C CYS A 4 -10.67 19.81 -12.53
N SER A 5 -11.69 20.51 -12.05
CA SER A 5 -11.84 21.94 -12.35
C SER A 5 -10.73 22.68 -11.61
N ASN A 6 -9.59 22.84 -12.25
CA ASN A 6 -8.52 23.69 -11.75
C ASN A 6 -8.95 25.15 -11.93
N ASN A 7 -9.62 25.71 -10.94
CA ASN A 7 -9.77 27.14 -10.84
C ASN A 7 -8.40 27.72 -10.42
N PRO A 8 -7.81 28.68 -11.12
CA PRO A 8 -6.51 29.28 -10.75
C PRO A 8 -6.45 29.83 -9.31
N SER A 9 -7.61 30.24 -8.74
CA SER A 9 -7.72 30.67 -7.34
C SER A 9 -7.49 29.53 -6.33
N ASP A 10 -7.69 28.27 -6.71
CA ASP A 10 -7.62 27.13 -5.80
C ASP A 10 -6.17 26.73 -5.52
N ASN A 11 -5.26 26.86 -6.49
CA ASN A 11 -3.84 26.58 -6.28
C ASN A 11 -3.16 27.60 -5.33
N GLN A 12 -3.67 28.83 -5.24
CA GLN A 12 -3.13 29.87 -4.36
C GLN A 12 -3.38 29.60 -2.86
N LEU A 13 -4.40 28.77 -2.51
CA LEU A 13 -4.72 28.49 -1.11
C LEU A 13 -3.57 27.72 -0.44
N LEU A 14 -3.15 26.60 -1.03
CA LEU A 14 -2.07 25.78 -0.46
C LEU A 14 -0.73 26.51 -0.47
N GLU A 15 -0.46 27.30 -1.49
CA GLU A 15 0.76 28.13 -1.56
C GLU A 15 0.80 29.17 -0.43
N LYS A 16 -0.30 29.86 -0.17
CA LYS A 16 -0.40 30.82 0.94
C LYS A 16 -0.21 30.14 2.29
N ILE A 17 -0.87 28.99 2.51
CA ILE A 17 -0.72 28.22 3.76
C ILE A 17 0.74 27.76 3.90
N PHE A 18 1.34 27.19 2.87
CA PHE A 18 2.71 26.70 2.91
C PHE A 18 3.69 27.85 3.23
N ASN A 19 3.55 28.98 2.56
CA ASN A 19 4.43 30.14 2.81
C ASN A 19 4.24 30.74 4.21
N SER A 20 3.04 30.64 4.81
CA SER A 20 2.81 31.10 6.20
C SER A 20 3.54 30.28 7.25
N MET A 21 3.98 29.06 6.91
CA MET A 21 4.75 28.16 7.80
C MET A 21 6.26 28.50 7.83
N GLY A 22 6.70 29.57 7.16
CA GLY A 22 8.12 29.94 7.05
C GLY A 22 8.83 30.19 8.37
N ASN A 23 8.11 30.61 9.43
CA ASN A 23 8.67 30.78 10.76
C ASN A 23 8.91 29.44 11.48
N ASP A 24 8.06 28.45 11.25
CA ASP A 24 8.14 27.13 11.91
C ASP A 24 9.07 26.18 11.15
N PHE A 25 9.10 26.29 9.81
CA PHE A 25 9.87 25.40 8.92
C PHE A 25 10.64 26.17 7.85
N PRO A 26 11.57 27.09 8.24
CA PRO A 26 12.20 28.02 7.31
C PRO A 26 12.97 27.33 6.16
N GLU A 27 13.68 26.24 6.46
CA GLU A 27 14.47 25.52 5.44
C GLU A 27 13.57 24.83 4.40
N ILE A 28 12.43 24.28 4.84
CA ILE A 28 11.50 23.58 3.95
C ILE A 28 10.76 24.56 3.06
N VAL A 29 10.33 25.68 3.64
CA VAL A 29 9.57 26.72 2.91
C VAL A 29 10.47 27.45 1.91
N SER A 30 11.74 27.71 2.27
CA SER A 30 12.68 28.38 1.38
C SER A 30 13.12 27.53 0.18
N ASP A 31 13.17 26.21 0.32
CA ASP A 31 13.60 25.30 -0.77
C ASP A 31 12.73 24.02 -0.82
N PRO A 32 11.45 24.13 -1.19
CA PRO A 32 10.54 22.99 -1.27
C PRO A 32 10.93 21.98 -2.36
N GLU A 33 11.76 22.36 -3.33
CA GLU A 33 12.28 21.45 -4.35
C GLU A 33 13.31 20.47 -3.76
N LYS A 34 14.23 20.96 -2.97
CA LYS A 34 15.22 20.14 -2.24
C LYS A 34 14.55 19.08 -1.38
N TYR A 35 13.47 19.45 -0.70
CA TYR A 35 12.69 18.54 0.16
C TYR A 35 11.63 17.77 -0.61
N ARG A 36 11.52 17.93 -1.92
CA ARG A 36 10.59 17.23 -2.82
C ARG A 36 9.12 17.35 -2.36
N ILE A 37 8.74 18.52 -1.85
CA ILE A 37 7.41 18.75 -1.29
C ILE A 37 6.36 18.69 -2.41
N GLN A 38 5.35 17.87 -2.21
CA GLN A 38 4.12 17.81 -2.98
C GLN A 38 2.94 17.71 -2.00
N ILE A 39 1.91 18.54 -2.21
CA ILE A 39 0.72 18.52 -1.37
C ILE A 39 -0.51 18.38 -2.25
N LEU A 40 -1.40 17.49 -1.84
CA LEU A 40 -2.71 17.30 -2.42
C LEU A 40 -3.73 17.28 -1.27
N TYR A 41 -4.70 18.20 -1.33
CA TYR A 41 -5.75 18.33 -0.33
C TYR A 41 -7.12 18.28 -0.99
N SER A 42 -8.02 17.44 -0.49
CA SER A 42 -9.42 17.45 -0.91
C SER A 42 -10.34 17.88 0.25
N LYS A 43 -11.03 18.99 0.05
CA LYS A 43 -12.18 19.35 0.86
C LYS A 43 -13.37 18.49 0.46
N ILE A 44 -14.07 17.96 1.46
CA ILE A 44 -15.22 17.09 1.26
C ILE A 44 -16.45 17.80 1.79
N ASP A 45 -17.28 18.28 0.90
CA ASP A 45 -18.60 18.80 1.20
C ASP A 45 -19.65 17.68 0.97
N ARG A 46 -20.88 17.87 1.45
CA ARG A 46 -21.97 16.95 1.18
C ARG A 46 -23.16 17.71 0.61
N ASP A 47 -23.78 17.14 -0.41
CA ASP A 47 -25.03 17.68 -0.95
C ASP A 47 -26.21 17.40 -0.02
N ILE A 48 -27.42 17.84 -0.44
CA ILE A 48 -28.66 17.64 0.33
C ILE A 48 -29.00 16.15 0.54
N ASN A 49 -28.50 15.26 -0.31
CA ASN A 49 -28.66 13.80 -0.22
C ASN A 49 -27.48 13.11 0.49
N GLN A 50 -26.63 13.87 1.18
CA GLN A 50 -25.42 13.39 1.86
C GLN A 50 -24.35 12.79 0.93
N LYS A 51 -24.45 12.99 -0.39
CA LYS A 51 -23.42 12.54 -1.34
C LYS A 51 -22.18 13.42 -1.25
N PRO A 52 -20.99 12.81 -1.21
CA PRO A 52 -19.75 13.59 -1.11
C PRO A 52 -19.48 14.37 -2.40
N LYS A 53 -19.12 15.64 -2.24
CA LYS A 53 -18.63 16.53 -3.29
C LYS A 53 -17.20 16.95 -2.96
N PHE A 54 -16.28 16.70 -3.87
CA PHE A 54 -14.85 16.93 -3.65
C PHE A 54 -14.38 18.20 -4.35
N THR A 55 -13.65 19.04 -3.63
CA THR A 55 -12.87 20.15 -4.19
C THR A 55 -11.41 19.86 -3.87
N THR A 56 -10.58 19.66 -4.89
CA THR A 56 -9.19 19.24 -4.73
C THR A 56 -8.24 20.39 -5.03
N PHE A 57 -7.32 20.66 -4.11
CA PHE A 57 -6.27 21.65 -4.19
C PHE A 57 -4.93 20.96 -4.30
N THR A 58 -4.02 21.51 -5.09
CA THR A 58 -2.69 20.94 -5.30
C THR A 58 -1.61 21.99 -5.14
N PHE A 59 -0.46 21.57 -4.58
CA PHE A 59 0.74 22.38 -4.52
C PHE A 59 1.93 21.55 -4.96
N ARG A 60 2.62 22.00 -6.02
CA ARG A 60 3.80 21.35 -6.60
C ARG A 60 3.62 19.86 -6.99
N THR A 61 2.38 19.40 -7.17
CA THR A 61 2.13 18.03 -7.66
C THR A 61 2.61 17.89 -9.10
N ASP A 62 3.48 16.91 -9.35
CA ASP A 62 4.02 16.62 -10.67
C ASP A 62 4.06 15.11 -10.88
N SER A 63 3.20 14.61 -11.76
CA SER A 63 3.11 13.18 -12.10
C SER A 63 4.32 12.67 -12.89
N ASN A 64 5.15 13.58 -13.45
CA ASN A 64 6.38 13.20 -14.15
C ASN A 64 7.58 13.04 -13.21
N LYS A 65 7.47 13.51 -11.97
CA LYS A 65 8.51 13.31 -10.95
C LYS A 65 8.32 11.94 -10.29
N TYR A 66 9.39 11.16 -10.24
CA TYR A 66 9.38 9.91 -9.49
C TYR A 66 9.11 10.17 -8.01
N PHE A 67 8.18 9.42 -7.45
CA PHE A 67 7.87 9.40 -6.03
C PHE A 67 8.05 7.97 -5.50
N TYR A 68 9.03 7.78 -4.62
CA TYR A 68 9.22 6.49 -3.95
C TYR A 68 8.15 6.33 -2.86
N PRO A 69 7.24 5.37 -3.01
CA PRO A 69 6.08 5.26 -2.13
C PRO A 69 6.40 4.69 -0.75
N ALA A 70 7.57 4.06 -0.56
CA ALA A 70 7.92 3.38 0.67
C ALA A 70 6.75 2.50 1.18
N SER A 71 6.32 2.69 2.43
CA SER A 71 5.24 1.90 3.03
C SER A 71 3.84 2.20 2.49
N THR A 72 3.65 3.24 1.67
CA THR A 72 2.30 3.54 1.15
C THR A 72 1.79 2.49 0.16
N VAL A 73 2.66 1.65 -0.42
CA VAL A 73 2.25 0.49 -1.25
C VAL A 73 1.55 -0.61 -0.44
N LYS A 74 1.68 -0.61 0.88
CA LYS A 74 1.09 -1.62 1.75
C LYS A 74 -0.44 -1.54 1.77
N PHE A 75 -0.97 -0.32 1.74
CA PHE A 75 -2.41 -0.12 1.77
C PHE A 75 -3.13 -0.72 0.54
N PRO A 76 -2.77 -0.39 -0.71
CA PRO A 76 -3.38 -1.04 -1.86
C PRO A 76 -3.16 -2.55 -1.87
N SER A 77 -2.00 -3.05 -1.42
CA SER A 77 -1.76 -4.49 -1.34
C SER A 77 -2.69 -5.17 -0.33
N ALA A 78 -2.94 -4.57 0.84
CA ALA A 78 -3.88 -5.07 1.83
C ALA A 78 -5.31 -5.14 1.27
N VAL A 79 -5.74 -4.11 0.56
CA VAL A 79 -7.06 -4.05 -0.10
C VAL A 79 -7.18 -5.12 -1.19
N LEU A 80 -6.16 -5.25 -2.05
CA LEU A 80 -6.15 -6.26 -3.11
C LEU A 80 -6.09 -7.70 -2.59
N ALA A 81 -5.57 -7.92 -1.39
CA ALA A 81 -5.63 -9.25 -0.76
C ALA A 81 -7.07 -9.65 -0.45
N LEU A 82 -7.92 -8.71 0.01
CA LEU A 82 -9.35 -8.96 0.20
C LEU A 82 -10.08 -9.15 -1.15
N ASP A 83 -9.76 -8.34 -2.16
CA ASP A 83 -10.28 -8.48 -3.52
C ASP A 83 -9.96 -9.86 -4.11
N LYS A 84 -8.71 -10.34 -3.98
CA LYS A 84 -8.27 -11.66 -4.46
C LYS A 84 -8.98 -12.82 -3.76
N LEU A 85 -9.26 -12.70 -2.46
CA LEU A 85 -9.96 -13.76 -1.73
C LEU A 85 -11.34 -14.08 -2.30
N LYS A 86 -11.98 -13.15 -3.03
CA LYS A 86 -13.26 -13.42 -3.71
C LYS A 86 -13.15 -14.48 -4.80
N ILE A 87 -11.96 -14.68 -5.38
CA ILE A 87 -11.71 -15.75 -6.36
C ILE A 87 -11.92 -17.12 -5.71
N TYR A 88 -11.68 -17.23 -4.40
CA TYR A 88 -11.75 -18.48 -3.63
C TYR A 88 -13.05 -18.61 -2.80
N SER A 89 -14.04 -17.74 -3.02
CA SER A 89 -15.27 -17.71 -2.22
C SER A 89 -16.10 -19.01 -2.32
N SER A 90 -16.07 -19.70 -3.47
CA SER A 90 -16.73 -21.00 -3.66
C SER A 90 -16.14 -22.12 -2.80
N GLN A 91 -14.93 -21.95 -2.29
CA GLN A 91 -14.22 -22.88 -1.39
C GLN A 91 -14.37 -22.48 0.09
N ASN A 92 -15.27 -21.55 0.41
CA ASN A 92 -15.47 -20.98 1.75
C ASN A 92 -14.22 -20.34 2.37
N ILE A 93 -13.28 -19.86 1.53
CA ILE A 93 -12.09 -19.13 1.98
C ILE A 93 -12.45 -17.65 2.13
N ASN A 94 -12.10 -17.10 3.29
CA ASN A 94 -12.27 -15.68 3.60
C ASN A 94 -11.02 -15.14 4.32
N LYS A 95 -11.05 -13.86 4.68
CA LYS A 95 -9.89 -13.17 5.29
C LYS A 95 -9.40 -13.79 6.61
N ASP A 96 -10.29 -14.47 7.34
CA ASP A 96 -10.00 -15.06 8.64
C ASP A 96 -9.61 -16.56 8.55
N THR A 97 -9.66 -17.14 7.35
CA THR A 97 -9.30 -18.55 7.12
C THR A 97 -7.84 -18.79 7.49
N HIS A 98 -7.61 -19.84 8.30
CA HIS A 98 -6.27 -20.26 8.69
C HIS A 98 -5.42 -20.60 7.47
N LEU A 99 -4.19 -20.11 7.45
CA LEU A 99 -3.22 -20.42 6.41
C LEU A 99 -1.85 -20.79 6.99
N THR A 100 -1.08 -21.52 6.20
CA THR A 100 0.37 -21.65 6.37
C THR A 100 1.07 -21.24 5.09
N ILE A 101 2.31 -20.81 5.22
CA ILE A 101 3.17 -20.42 4.10
C ILE A 101 4.32 -21.42 4.09
N GLY A 102 4.53 -22.09 2.96
CA GLY A 102 5.63 -23.04 2.80
C GLY A 102 6.92 -22.34 2.37
N ASP A 103 7.99 -23.12 2.31
CA ASP A 103 9.26 -22.72 1.74
C ASP A 103 9.23 -23.02 0.22
N GLY A 104 9.18 -21.98 -0.60
CA GLY A 104 8.99 -22.10 -2.04
C GLY A 104 10.23 -21.80 -2.88
N TYR A 105 11.05 -20.87 -2.46
CA TYR A 105 12.25 -20.45 -3.18
C TYR A 105 13.41 -20.24 -2.20
N ASN A 106 14.62 -20.50 -2.65
CA ASN A 106 15.81 -20.44 -1.80
C ASN A 106 15.95 -19.10 -1.06
N GLY A 107 16.10 -19.16 0.26
CA GLY A 107 16.22 -17.97 1.12
C GLY A 107 14.89 -17.36 1.58
N MET A 108 13.73 -17.89 1.15
CA MET A 108 12.43 -17.50 1.69
C MET A 108 12.08 -18.30 2.93
N THR A 109 11.27 -17.73 3.81
CA THR A 109 10.91 -18.32 5.09
C THR A 109 9.49 -18.84 5.11
N GLU A 110 9.30 -20.03 5.67
CA GLU A 110 7.99 -20.61 5.94
C GLU A 110 7.30 -19.93 7.13
N VAL A 111 5.97 -20.05 7.19
CA VAL A 111 5.15 -19.68 8.35
C VAL A 111 4.18 -20.81 8.63
N ILE A 112 4.43 -21.54 9.70
CA ILE A 112 3.52 -22.59 10.19
C ILE A 112 2.53 -22.01 11.19
N GLU A 113 2.97 -21.07 12.03
CA GLU A 113 2.16 -20.38 13.01
C GLU A 113 2.59 -18.91 13.14
N ASP A 114 1.68 -18.06 13.64
CA ASP A 114 1.99 -16.68 13.99
C ASP A 114 1.61 -16.43 15.46
N THR A 115 2.63 -16.33 16.30
CA THR A 115 2.47 -16.17 17.75
C THR A 115 1.80 -14.87 18.15
N SER A 116 1.73 -13.88 17.25
CA SER A 116 1.05 -12.60 17.47
C SER A 116 -0.47 -12.64 17.22
N SER A 117 -0.99 -13.76 16.67
CA SER A 117 -2.42 -13.96 16.50
C SER A 117 -3.05 -14.63 17.72
N ILE A 118 -4.36 -14.44 17.93
CA ILE A 118 -5.11 -14.95 19.11
C ILE A 118 -5.02 -16.46 19.30
N ASN A 119 -4.91 -17.21 18.22
CA ASN A 119 -4.90 -18.67 18.22
C ASN A 119 -3.62 -19.25 17.62
N ARG A 120 -2.57 -18.44 17.49
CA ARG A 120 -1.29 -18.73 16.83
C ARG A 120 -1.43 -19.11 15.34
N LYS A 121 -2.58 -18.83 14.72
CA LYS A 121 -2.84 -19.14 13.33
C LYS A 121 -2.72 -17.91 12.47
N ALA A 122 -1.89 -17.97 11.42
CA ALA A 122 -1.81 -16.91 10.44
C ALA A 122 -3.10 -16.83 9.59
N SER A 123 -3.47 -15.65 9.15
CA SER A 123 -4.56 -15.38 8.22
C SER A 123 -4.31 -14.08 7.45
N ILE A 124 -4.97 -13.89 6.33
CA ILE A 124 -4.89 -12.64 5.56
C ILE A 124 -5.33 -11.44 6.40
N ALA A 125 -6.41 -11.59 7.19
CA ALA A 125 -6.87 -10.53 8.10
C ALA A 125 -5.81 -10.17 9.13
N HIS A 126 -5.09 -11.14 9.69
CA HIS A 126 -4.03 -10.88 10.67
C HIS A 126 -2.89 -10.05 10.07
N TYR A 127 -2.42 -10.38 8.86
CA TYR A 127 -1.40 -9.59 8.17
C TYR A 127 -1.88 -8.18 7.82
N ILE A 128 -3.14 -8.03 7.36
CA ILE A 128 -3.71 -6.70 7.10
C ILE A 128 -3.76 -5.85 8.37
N LYS A 129 -4.14 -6.41 9.52
CA LYS A 129 -4.11 -5.72 10.81
C LYS A 129 -2.71 -5.19 11.15
N LYS A 130 -1.68 -6.03 11.03
CA LYS A 130 -0.27 -5.64 11.25
C LYS A 130 0.16 -4.51 10.32
N ILE A 131 -0.22 -4.58 9.05
CA ILE A 131 0.05 -3.53 8.07
C ILE A 131 -0.60 -2.20 8.48
N LEU A 132 -1.89 -2.21 8.80
CA LEU A 132 -2.65 -0.99 9.04
C LEU A 132 -2.29 -0.32 10.36
N VAL A 133 -1.96 -1.09 11.40
CA VAL A 133 -1.70 -0.56 12.75
C VAL A 133 -0.27 -0.03 12.92
N ILE A 134 0.74 -0.76 12.44
CA ILE A 134 2.16 -0.40 12.64
C ILE A 134 2.99 -0.40 11.37
N SER A 135 2.35 -0.55 10.22
CA SER A 135 3.09 -0.59 8.95
C SER A 135 4.15 -1.72 8.90
N ASP A 136 3.79 -2.92 9.37
CA ASP A 136 4.68 -4.08 9.46
C ASP A 136 5.17 -4.52 8.06
N ASP A 137 6.49 -4.61 7.89
CA ASP A 137 7.12 -4.98 6.61
C ASP A 137 7.02 -6.48 6.33
N ASP A 138 7.14 -7.35 7.35
CA ASP A 138 6.99 -8.78 7.15
C ASP A 138 5.55 -9.13 6.75
N ALA A 139 4.57 -8.56 7.43
CA ALA A 139 3.16 -8.75 7.06
C ALA A 139 2.86 -8.28 5.63
N PHE A 140 3.46 -7.17 5.19
CA PHE A 140 3.36 -6.74 3.79
C PHE A 140 4.01 -7.76 2.85
N ASN A 141 5.19 -8.27 3.19
CA ASN A 141 5.90 -9.25 2.36
C ASN A 141 5.07 -10.53 2.20
N ARG A 142 4.36 -10.99 3.26
CA ARG A 142 3.41 -12.12 3.17
C ARG A 142 2.20 -11.81 2.29
N ILE A 143 1.66 -10.61 2.38
CA ILE A 143 0.58 -10.16 1.47
C ILE A 143 1.08 -10.07 0.02
N TYR A 144 2.28 -9.53 -0.21
CA TYR A 144 2.91 -9.52 -1.54
C TYR A 144 3.05 -10.93 -2.12
N GLU A 145 3.51 -11.90 -1.32
CA GLU A 145 3.64 -13.31 -1.72
C GLU A 145 2.27 -13.95 -2.01
N PHE A 146 1.25 -13.69 -1.18
CA PHE A 146 -0.10 -14.17 -1.45
C PHE A 146 -0.66 -13.61 -2.76
N LEU A 147 -0.48 -12.32 -3.02
CA LEU A 147 -0.93 -11.69 -4.25
C LEU A 147 -0.16 -12.21 -5.47
N GLY A 148 1.15 -12.32 -5.35
CA GLY A 148 2.08 -12.45 -6.46
C GLY A 148 2.27 -11.14 -7.21
N GLN A 149 3.46 -10.92 -7.73
CA GLN A 149 3.84 -9.68 -8.40
C GLN A 149 2.93 -9.36 -9.61
N GLU A 150 2.56 -10.37 -10.39
CA GLU A 150 1.71 -10.17 -11.57
C GLU A 150 0.30 -9.74 -11.21
N TYR A 151 -0.37 -10.47 -10.28
CA TYR A 151 -1.73 -10.14 -9.89
C TYR A 151 -1.79 -8.74 -9.29
N LEU A 152 -0.88 -8.42 -8.37
CA LEU A 152 -0.81 -7.14 -7.68
C LEU A 152 -0.76 -5.97 -8.67
N ASN A 153 0.17 -6.02 -9.64
CA ASN A 153 0.33 -4.93 -10.60
C ASN A 153 -0.78 -4.92 -11.66
N LYS A 154 -1.09 -6.07 -12.27
CA LYS A 154 -2.13 -6.15 -13.31
C LYS A 154 -3.51 -5.75 -12.78
N ARG A 155 -3.82 -6.07 -11.51
CA ARG A 155 -5.08 -5.66 -10.91
C ARG A 155 -5.17 -4.15 -10.69
N MET A 156 -4.08 -3.52 -10.23
CA MET A 156 -4.00 -2.07 -10.11
C MET A 156 -4.14 -1.38 -11.47
N TRP A 157 -3.45 -1.87 -12.48
CA TRP A 157 -3.60 -1.34 -13.85
C TRP A 157 -5.03 -1.52 -14.36
N GLY A 158 -5.63 -2.69 -14.16
CA GLY A 158 -7.00 -2.98 -14.57
C GLY A 158 -8.07 -2.06 -13.95
N ILE A 159 -7.78 -1.46 -12.79
CA ILE A 159 -8.67 -0.48 -12.15
C ILE A 159 -8.24 0.97 -12.37
N GLY A 160 -7.29 1.21 -13.30
CA GLY A 160 -6.96 2.55 -13.82
C GLY A 160 -5.72 3.21 -13.18
N TYR A 161 -4.85 2.45 -12.50
CA TYR A 161 -3.58 2.94 -11.94
C TYR A 161 -2.39 2.46 -12.79
N ASP A 162 -2.34 2.87 -14.06
CA ASP A 162 -1.43 2.33 -15.09
C ASP A 162 0.05 2.46 -14.75
N ASP A 163 0.44 3.51 -14.01
CA ASP A 163 1.82 3.75 -13.57
C ASP A 163 2.20 3.01 -12.28
N PHE A 164 1.25 2.35 -11.61
CA PHE A 164 1.53 1.63 -10.37
C PHE A 164 2.57 0.52 -10.59
N LYS A 165 3.57 0.47 -9.73
CA LYS A 165 4.58 -0.58 -9.76
C LYS A 165 4.96 -1.01 -8.35
N VAL A 166 4.76 -2.28 -8.06
CA VAL A 166 5.34 -2.95 -6.89
C VAL A 166 6.17 -4.13 -7.40
N SER A 167 7.47 -3.90 -7.47
CA SER A 167 8.45 -4.82 -8.04
C SER A 167 9.22 -5.60 -6.99
N HIS A 168 9.17 -5.18 -5.72
CA HIS A 168 9.97 -5.80 -4.68
C HIS A 168 9.28 -5.72 -3.30
N ARG A 169 9.65 -6.66 -2.43
CA ARG A 169 9.33 -6.68 -1.00
C ARG A 169 10.01 -5.50 -0.29
N LEU A 170 9.60 -5.23 0.93
CA LEU A 170 10.19 -4.17 1.75
C LEU A 170 11.16 -4.77 2.78
N SER A 171 12.20 -3.99 3.12
CA SER A 171 13.20 -4.31 4.14
C SER A 171 13.92 -5.67 3.98
N LEU A 172 13.93 -6.22 2.76
CA LEU A 172 14.67 -7.42 2.41
C LEU A 172 15.66 -7.12 1.27
N PRO A 173 16.93 -7.56 1.39
CA PRO A 173 17.97 -7.32 0.38
C PRO A 173 17.91 -8.34 -0.76
N LEU A 174 16.71 -8.53 -1.33
CA LEU A 174 16.48 -9.48 -2.42
C LEU A 174 16.80 -8.84 -3.78
N THR A 175 17.27 -9.66 -4.70
CA THR A 175 17.47 -9.31 -6.11
C THR A 175 16.14 -9.13 -6.83
N ILE A 176 16.18 -8.61 -8.06
CA ILE A 176 15.00 -8.50 -8.92
C ILE A 176 14.38 -9.88 -9.15
N GLU A 177 15.19 -10.88 -9.48
CA GLU A 177 14.74 -12.25 -9.72
C GLU A 177 14.09 -12.88 -8.49
N GLU A 178 14.72 -12.78 -7.31
CA GLU A 178 14.17 -13.32 -6.05
C GLU A 178 12.82 -12.69 -5.71
N ASN A 179 12.60 -11.43 -6.05
CA ASN A 179 11.31 -10.77 -5.87
C ASN A 179 10.21 -11.26 -6.83
N GLN A 180 10.56 -11.92 -7.93
CA GLN A 180 9.59 -12.52 -8.86
C GLN A 180 8.98 -13.82 -8.32
N TYR A 181 9.65 -14.49 -7.40
CA TYR A 181 9.15 -15.73 -6.77
C TYR A 181 8.32 -15.42 -5.52
N THR A 182 7.35 -16.29 -5.25
CA THR A 182 6.55 -16.27 -4.02
C THR A 182 6.65 -17.60 -3.31
N ASN A 183 6.32 -17.63 -2.01
CA ASN A 183 6.09 -18.87 -1.30
C ASN A 183 4.72 -19.50 -1.69
N PRO A 184 4.54 -20.83 -1.51
CA PRO A 184 3.23 -21.45 -1.62
C PRO A 184 2.37 -21.18 -0.37
N PHE A 185 1.05 -21.04 -0.56
CA PHE A 185 0.08 -20.85 0.53
C PHE A 185 -0.87 -22.04 0.63
N ASN A 186 -1.06 -22.55 1.83
CA ASN A 186 -2.06 -23.57 2.12
C ASN A 186 -3.14 -22.98 3.03
N PHE A 187 -4.40 -23.16 2.68
CA PHE A 187 -5.55 -22.76 3.47
C PHE A 187 -6.24 -23.97 4.07
N TYR A 188 -6.75 -23.80 5.29
CA TYR A 188 -7.32 -24.91 6.07
C TYR A 188 -8.72 -24.54 6.58
N ASP A 189 -9.61 -25.52 6.62
CA ASP A 189 -10.91 -25.39 7.26
C ASP A 189 -10.79 -25.45 8.80
N ASN A 190 -11.92 -25.31 9.48
CA ASN A 190 -11.98 -25.34 10.93
C ASN A 190 -11.62 -26.71 11.55
N LEU A 191 -11.63 -27.78 10.74
CA LEU A 191 -11.23 -29.12 11.13
C LEU A 191 -9.75 -29.40 10.85
N GLY A 192 -9.01 -28.40 10.33
CA GLY A 192 -7.59 -28.54 9.97
C GLY A 192 -7.34 -29.27 8.65
N ARG A 193 -8.37 -29.49 7.83
CA ARG A 193 -8.21 -30.08 6.50
C ARG A 193 -7.79 -29.02 5.50
N LYS A 194 -6.78 -29.30 4.69
CA LYS A 194 -6.35 -28.40 3.61
C LYS A 194 -7.44 -28.31 2.54
N ILE A 195 -7.94 -27.09 2.30
CA ILE A 195 -9.01 -26.81 1.34
C ILE A 195 -8.51 -26.13 0.08
N LEU A 196 -7.34 -25.46 0.14
CA LEU A 196 -6.69 -24.86 -1.02
C LEU A 196 -5.18 -24.92 -0.87
N ASN A 197 -4.49 -25.19 -1.96
CA ASN A 197 -3.08 -24.95 -2.13
C ASN A 197 -2.90 -23.93 -3.27
N GLN A 198 -2.35 -22.75 -2.97
CA GLN A 198 -1.80 -21.84 -3.96
C GLN A 198 -0.31 -22.17 -4.10
N PRO A 199 0.15 -22.71 -5.24
CA PRO A 199 1.56 -23.06 -5.41
C PRO A 199 2.45 -21.81 -5.44
N MET A 200 3.75 -22.03 -5.29
CA MET A 200 4.77 -21.02 -5.59
C MET A 200 4.50 -20.41 -6.98
N GLN A 201 4.55 -19.10 -7.08
CA GLN A 201 4.42 -18.38 -8.34
C GLN A 201 5.80 -17.82 -8.75
N HIS A 202 6.02 -17.75 -10.04
CA HIS A 202 7.15 -17.04 -10.63
C HIS A 202 6.60 -16.03 -11.64
N SER A 203 6.73 -14.77 -11.30
CA SER A 203 6.32 -13.67 -12.17
C SER A 203 7.24 -13.59 -13.38
N LYS A 204 6.63 -13.44 -14.56
CA LYS A 204 7.33 -13.10 -15.79
C LYS A 204 7.06 -11.66 -16.22
N LEU A 205 6.54 -10.86 -15.28
CA LEU A 205 6.21 -9.48 -15.54
C LEU A 205 7.50 -8.68 -15.72
N GLU A 206 7.64 -8.11 -16.90
CA GLU A 206 8.68 -7.14 -17.19
C GLU A 206 8.09 -5.73 -17.00
N PHE A 207 8.72 -4.96 -16.13
CA PHE A 207 8.37 -3.56 -16.00
C PHE A 207 9.14 -2.76 -17.04
N GLU A 208 8.43 -1.89 -17.75
CA GLU A 208 9.09 -0.93 -18.63
C GLU A 208 10.18 -0.18 -17.85
N VAL A 209 11.39 -0.26 -18.37
CA VAL A 209 12.50 0.53 -17.81
C VAL A 209 12.21 1.98 -18.15
N SER A 210 11.82 2.75 -17.15
CA SER A 210 11.65 4.18 -17.31
C SER A 210 12.92 4.75 -17.96
N THR A 211 12.78 5.42 -19.09
CA THR A 211 13.89 6.12 -19.76
C THR A 211 14.46 7.23 -18.88
N LYS A 212 13.70 7.67 -17.87
CA LYS A 212 14.14 8.61 -16.84
C LYS A 212 14.84 7.80 -15.73
N LYS A 213 16.16 7.90 -15.66
CA LYS A 213 16.92 7.38 -14.52
C LYS A 213 16.53 8.16 -13.28
N ASN A 214 15.93 7.47 -12.32
CA ASN A 214 15.46 8.07 -11.07
C ASN A 214 16.57 8.05 -10.01
N PHE A 215 17.60 8.87 -10.22
CA PHE A 215 18.67 9.05 -9.23
C PHE A 215 18.28 10.16 -8.27
N ILE A 216 18.24 9.85 -6.97
CA ILE A 216 17.77 10.76 -5.94
C ILE A 216 18.82 10.93 -4.83
N GLY A 217 19.00 12.18 -4.40
CA GLY A 217 19.96 12.56 -3.36
C GLY A 217 21.41 12.57 -3.86
N ASN A 218 22.31 12.90 -2.93
CA ASN A 218 23.74 12.95 -3.19
C ASN A 218 24.49 11.82 -2.46
N ALA A 219 23.85 11.17 -1.52
CA ALA A 219 24.38 10.04 -0.79
C ALA A 219 23.24 9.19 -0.21
N TYR A 220 23.52 7.92 0.09
CA TYR A 220 22.63 7.02 0.80
C TYR A 220 23.41 6.08 1.73
N LEU A 221 22.72 5.44 2.65
CA LEU A 221 23.32 4.42 3.52
C LEU A 221 23.09 3.03 2.91
N LYS A 222 24.15 2.22 2.85
CA LYS A 222 24.11 0.81 2.47
C LYS A 222 24.86 0.01 3.53
N ASN A 223 24.16 -0.88 4.24
CA ASN A 223 24.72 -1.68 5.33
C ASN A 223 25.45 -0.85 6.40
N GLY A 224 24.93 0.35 6.70
CA GLY A 224 25.55 1.29 7.65
C GLY A 224 26.66 2.17 7.08
N GLU A 225 27.13 1.90 5.87
CA GLU A 225 28.16 2.70 5.19
C GLU A 225 27.53 3.79 4.32
N LYS A 226 28.10 4.99 4.36
CA LYS A 226 27.69 6.11 3.52
C LYS A 226 28.27 5.98 2.12
N ILE A 227 27.41 5.81 1.14
CA ILE A 227 27.76 5.82 -0.29
C ILE A 227 27.53 7.23 -0.83
N ASN A 228 28.59 7.92 -1.27
CA ASN A 228 28.52 9.30 -1.78
C ASN A 228 28.11 9.36 -3.26
N ASN A 229 26.99 8.76 -3.59
CA ASN A 229 26.35 8.79 -4.90
C ASN A 229 24.84 8.90 -4.75
N ALA A 230 24.15 9.43 -5.76
CA ALA A 230 22.69 9.38 -5.81
C ALA A 230 22.21 7.92 -5.80
N MET A 231 21.13 7.65 -5.07
CA MET A 231 20.51 6.32 -5.05
C MET A 231 19.70 6.11 -6.33
N ASP A 232 19.86 4.95 -6.97
CA ASP A 232 19.08 4.56 -8.14
C ASP A 232 17.74 3.94 -7.73
N PHE A 233 16.64 4.60 -8.11
CA PHE A 233 15.26 4.14 -7.89
C PHE A 233 14.60 3.60 -9.15
N THR A 234 15.30 3.43 -10.26
CA THR A 234 14.74 3.03 -11.54
C THR A 234 13.97 1.71 -11.46
N GLN A 235 14.44 0.76 -10.63
CA GLN A 235 13.82 -0.55 -10.45
C GLN A 235 12.98 -0.64 -9.16
N LYS A 236 12.76 0.47 -8.45
CA LYS A 236 12.04 0.47 -7.18
C LYS A 236 10.53 0.61 -7.39
N ASN A 237 9.78 0.36 -6.32
CA ASN A 237 8.34 0.55 -6.28
C ASN A 237 7.96 1.98 -6.67
N TYR A 238 6.78 2.15 -7.28
CA TYR A 238 6.25 3.45 -7.69
C TYR A 238 4.75 3.53 -7.42
N PHE A 239 4.33 4.62 -6.82
CA PHE A 239 2.92 4.94 -6.61
C PHE A 239 2.80 6.45 -6.41
N LYS A 240 2.39 7.19 -7.42
CA LYS A 240 2.37 8.65 -7.40
C LYS A 240 1.32 9.19 -6.43
N LEU A 241 1.54 10.38 -5.88
CA LEU A 241 0.70 10.98 -4.85
C LEU A 241 -0.77 11.12 -5.28
N SER A 242 -1.03 11.51 -6.52
CA SER A 242 -2.40 11.62 -7.06
C SER A 242 -3.14 10.29 -7.03
N ASP A 243 -2.45 9.20 -7.34
CA ASP A 243 -3.05 7.86 -7.36
C ASP A 243 -3.27 7.33 -5.95
N GLN A 244 -2.33 7.59 -5.02
CA GLN A 244 -2.52 7.27 -3.60
C GLN A 244 -3.76 7.95 -3.02
N HIS A 245 -3.90 9.25 -3.29
CA HIS A 245 -5.07 10.03 -2.87
C HIS A 245 -6.36 9.49 -3.52
N HIS A 246 -6.34 9.22 -4.82
CA HIS A 246 -7.50 8.69 -5.54
C HIS A 246 -7.90 7.31 -5.03
N PHE A 247 -6.93 6.41 -4.81
CA PHE A 247 -7.17 5.08 -4.27
C PHE A 247 -7.77 5.13 -2.86
N LEU A 248 -7.22 5.97 -1.97
CA LEU A 248 -7.79 6.17 -0.63
C LEU A 248 -9.24 6.68 -0.71
N ARG A 249 -9.50 7.66 -1.57
CA ARG A 249 -10.87 8.17 -1.80
C ARG A 249 -11.80 7.08 -2.31
N GLN A 250 -11.34 6.20 -3.18
CA GLN A 250 -12.10 5.07 -3.72
C GLN A 250 -12.52 4.10 -2.60
N ILE A 251 -11.65 3.87 -1.62
CA ILE A 251 -11.97 3.00 -0.47
C ILE A 251 -12.94 3.68 0.51
N ILE A 252 -12.72 4.95 0.82
CA ILE A 252 -13.56 5.68 1.79
C ILE A 252 -14.95 6.03 1.23
N PHE A 253 -15.05 6.22 -0.09
CA PHE A 253 -16.28 6.61 -0.79
C PHE A 253 -16.59 5.68 -1.99
N PRO A 254 -16.78 4.38 -1.78
CA PRO A 254 -16.93 3.42 -2.88
C PRO A 254 -18.13 3.72 -3.78
N GLY A 255 -19.19 4.33 -3.25
CA GLY A 255 -20.35 4.76 -4.02
C GLY A 255 -20.11 5.89 -5.03
N THR A 256 -18.89 6.47 -5.08
CA THR A 256 -18.52 7.49 -6.06
C THR A 256 -17.84 6.92 -7.31
N ILE A 257 -17.61 5.62 -7.35
CA ILE A 257 -17.00 4.95 -8.51
C ILE A 257 -18.09 4.74 -9.57
N MET A 258 -17.93 5.43 -10.69
CA MET A 258 -18.94 5.42 -11.76
C MET A 258 -18.73 4.26 -12.74
N ASN A 259 -17.51 3.78 -12.93
CA ASN A 259 -17.17 2.72 -13.86
C ASN A 259 -17.04 1.38 -13.12
N ASP A 260 -17.81 0.38 -13.51
CA ASP A 260 -17.80 -0.96 -12.90
C ASP A 260 -16.45 -1.66 -13.04
N ASP A 261 -15.72 -1.45 -14.13
CA ASP A 261 -14.39 -2.03 -14.36
C ASP A 261 -13.35 -1.54 -13.34
N GLN A 262 -13.57 -0.37 -12.74
CA GLN A 262 -12.72 0.19 -11.71
C GLN A 262 -13.09 -0.25 -10.29
N LYS A 263 -14.16 -1.02 -10.14
CA LYS A 263 -14.58 -1.50 -8.82
C LYS A 263 -13.72 -2.64 -8.32
N LEU A 264 -13.51 -2.63 -7.01
CA LEU A 264 -12.93 -3.73 -6.27
C LEU A 264 -14.02 -4.70 -5.83
N ASN A 265 -13.72 -5.99 -5.82
CA ASN A 265 -14.64 -7.03 -5.35
C ASN A 265 -14.63 -7.12 -3.82
N LEU A 266 -15.04 -6.06 -3.14
CA LEU A 266 -15.10 -6.00 -1.68
C LEU A 266 -16.56 -6.09 -1.22
N SER A 267 -16.82 -6.89 -0.19
CA SER A 267 -18.09 -6.91 0.52
C SER A 267 -18.18 -5.76 1.53
N GLU A 268 -19.37 -5.45 1.99
CA GLU A 268 -19.57 -4.50 3.07
C GLU A 268 -18.76 -4.86 4.32
N SER A 269 -18.65 -6.15 4.65
CA SER A 269 -17.84 -6.60 5.78
C SER A 269 -16.34 -6.38 5.57
N ASP A 270 -15.84 -6.39 4.32
CA ASP A 270 -14.44 -6.07 4.01
C ASP A 270 -14.17 -4.57 4.19
N TYR A 271 -15.10 -3.71 3.73
CA TYR A 271 -15.02 -2.26 3.96
C TYR A 271 -15.05 -1.93 5.46
N ASN A 272 -15.97 -2.52 6.22
CA ASN A 272 -16.08 -2.31 7.67
C ASN A 272 -14.81 -2.76 8.40
N PHE A 273 -14.22 -3.88 7.99
CA PHE A 273 -12.94 -4.37 8.50
C PHE A 273 -11.80 -3.38 8.22
N LEU A 274 -11.70 -2.87 6.99
CA LEU A 274 -10.69 -1.86 6.64
C LEU A 274 -10.88 -0.59 7.47
N TYR A 275 -12.10 -0.06 7.58
CA TYR A 275 -12.38 1.16 8.34
C TYR A 275 -12.06 0.99 9.81
N GLU A 276 -12.40 -0.15 10.40
CA GLU A 276 -12.07 -0.45 11.79
C GLU A 276 -10.56 -0.39 12.03
N TRP A 277 -9.77 -1.05 11.18
CA TRP A 277 -8.33 -1.19 11.41
C TRP A 277 -7.51 0.01 10.94
N MET A 278 -7.98 0.79 9.98
CA MET A 278 -7.37 2.05 9.56
C MET A 278 -7.40 3.15 10.62
N GLN A 279 -8.34 3.10 11.56
CA GLN A 279 -8.46 4.09 12.64
C GLN A 279 -7.90 3.62 13.99
N LYS A 280 -7.45 2.36 14.09
CA LYS A 280 -6.88 1.83 15.34
C LYS A 280 -5.48 2.36 15.60
N LEU A 281 -5.26 2.82 16.82
CA LEU A 281 -3.94 3.08 17.35
C LEU A 281 -3.29 1.77 17.84
N PRO A 282 -1.95 1.66 17.85
CA PRO A 282 -1.26 0.45 18.33
C PRO A 282 -1.73 -0.02 19.71
N ARG A 283 -1.92 0.90 20.66
CA ARG A 283 -2.43 0.61 22.02
C ARG A 283 -3.84 0.04 22.06
N GLN A 284 -4.62 0.16 21.00
CA GLN A 284 -6.00 -0.36 20.91
C GLN A 284 -6.04 -1.76 20.27
N SER A 285 -4.91 -2.26 19.75
CA SER A 285 -4.83 -3.58 19.17
C SER A 285 -4.50 -4.61 20.26
N ILE A 286 -5.35 -5.64 20.37
CA ILE A 286 -5.15 -6.76 21.32
C ILE A 286 -4.44 -7.91 20.59
N PHE A 287 -4.78 -8.16 19.34
CA PHE A 287 -4.16 -9.18 18.47
C PHE A 287 -3.98 -8.63 17.06
N PRO A 288 -2.75 -8.29 16.69
CA PRO A 288 -1.51 -8.37 17.48
C PRO A 288 -1.45 -7.31 18.60
N THR A 289 -0.67 -7.61 19.67
CA THR A 289 -0.45 -6.70 20.81
C THR A 289 0.82 -5.89 20.59
N TYR A 290 0.75 -4.59 20.86
CA TYR A 290 1.88 -3.65 20.65
C TYR A 290 2.17 -2.81 21.89
N ASN A 291 2.23 -3.44 23.07
CA ASN A 291 2.45 -2.75 24.36
C ASN A 291 3.73 -1.90 24.37
N ASP A 292 4.77 -2.31 23.64
CA ASP A 292 6.04 -1.58 23.59
C ASP A 292 5.99 -0.29 22.77
N TYR A 293 4.92 -0.09 21.98
CA TYR A 293 4.72 1.13 21.20
C TYR A 293 4.02 2.24 21.97
N LEU A 294 3.54 1.99 23.18
CA LEU A 294 2.88 3.01 24.02
C LEU A 294 3.75 4.27 24.21
N ARG A 295 5.06 4.07 24.36
CA ARG A 295 6.03 5.18 24.55
C ARG A 295 6.25 6.09 23.33
N TYR A 296 5.68 5.75 22.17
CA TYR A 296 5.78 6.55 20.95
C TYR A 296 4.48 7.29 20.61
N TYR A 297 3.40 7.04 21.36
CA TYR A 297 2.05 7.50 21.05
C TYR A 297 1.29 8.01 22.27
N ASP A 298 1.99 8.25 23.38
CA ASP A 298 1.45 8.92 24.58
C ASP A 298 1.46 10.44 24.46
#